data_a4515f61681d78e1f48230bea05b86c5
#
_entry.id   a4515f61681d78e1f48230bea05b86c5
#
_cell.length_a   1.000
_cell.length_b   1.000
_cell.length_c   1.000
_cell.angle_alpha   90.00
_cell.angle_beta   90.00
_cell.angle_gamma   90.00
#
_symmetry.space_group_name_H-M   'P 1'
#
loop_
_entity.id
_entity.type
_entity.pdbx_description
1 polymer ?
#
loop_
_entity_poly.entity_id
_entity_poly.type
_entity_poly.pdbx_seq_one_letter_code
_entity_poly.pdbx_strand_id
1 'polypeptide(L)'
;MRQERQAQRNLAVLNRQRSLVEQRLRSAEASRQTALEQRRSSLVGDLAIDQLRLQAVMVHQQDRQARQLLLELAAMEPEREAARKRLLEATTARRSLEWLRDRTRARWLREQRRQERREEQELNIARETIS
;
A
#
# COMPACT_ATOMS: atom_id res chain seq x y z
N MET A 1 -2.66 -16.37 6.03
CA MET A 1 -3.44 -15.28 6.63
C MET A 1 -2.65 -14.34 7.51
N ARG A 2 -1.85 -14.84 8.44
CA ARG A 2 -0.99 -13.99 9.28
C ARG A 2 0.02 -13.16 8.46
N GLN A 3 0.67 -13.78 7.49
CA GLN A 3 1.67 -13.12 6.62
C GLN A 3 1.07 -11.99 5.80
N GLU A 4 -0.11 -12.22 5.24
CA GLU A 4 -0.84 -11.20 4.46
C GLU A 4 -1.24 -10.01 5.32
N ARG A 5 -1.79 -10.25 6.51
CA ARG A 5 -2.16 -9.19 7.46
C ARG A 5 -0.95 -8.39 7.92
N GLN A 6 0.17 -9.08 8.18
CA GLN A 6 1.41 -8.42 8.56
C GLN A 6 1.94 -7.55 7.41
N ALA A 7 1.92 -8.06 6.18
CA ALA A 7 2.32 -7.31 5.00
C ALA A 7 1.42 -6.09 4.77
N GLN A 8 0.11 -6.23 4.98
CA GLN A 8 -0.85 -5.11 4.90
C GLN A 8 -0.54 -4.03 5.93
N ARG A 9 -0.25 -4.42 7.18
CA ARG A 9 0.11 -3.49 8.25
C ARG A 9 1.41 -2.76 7.94
N ASN A 10 2.42 -3.46 7.47
CA ASN A 10 3.71 -2.88 7.10
C ASN A 10 3.55 -1.86 5.98
N LEU A 11 2.81 -2.20 4.95
CA LEU A 11 2.52 -1.27 3.86
C LEU A 11 1.72 -0.05 4.34
N ALA A 12 0.73 -0.25 5.22
CA ALA A 12 -0.06 0.84 5.79
C ALA A 12 0.79 1.80 6.62
N VAL A 13 1.75 1.29 7.40
CA VAL A 13 2.70 2.11 8.16
C VAL A 13 3.57 2.94 7.23
N LEU A 14 4.12 2.34 6.19
CA LEU A 14 4.95 3.02 5.19
C LEU A 14 4.16 4.09 4.43
N ASN A 15 2.93 3.79 4.03
CA ASN A 15 2.04 4.76 3.37
C ASN A 15 1.71 5.94 4.29
N ARG A 16 1.52 5.69 5.57
CA ARG A 16 1.27 6.75 6.57
C ARG A 16 2.49 7.64 6.75
N GLN A 17 3.67 7.06 6.85
CA GLN A 17 4.94 7.81 6.95
C GLN A 17 5.14 8.67 5.70
N ARG A 18 4.88 8.11 4.52
CA ARG A 18 4.95 8.84 3.26
C ARG A 18 3.98 10.02 3.23
N SER A 19 2.73 9.82 3.64
CA SER A 19 1.72 10.87 3.73
C SER A 19 2.15 12.02 4.64
N LEU A 20 2.76 11.72 5.77
CA LEU A 20 3.29 12.74 6.68
C LEU A 20 4.40 13.56 6.04
N VAL A 21 5.33 12.92 5.33
CA VAL A 21 6.40 13.61 4.61
C VAL A 21 5.84 14.46 3.48
N GLU A 22 4.86 13.96 2.73
CA GLU A 22 4.16 14.71 1.69
C GLU A 22 3.45 15.94 2.23
N GLN A 23 2.83 15.85 3.41
CA GLN A 23 2.21 16.99 4.09
C GLN A 23 3.24 18.04 4.49
N ARG A 24 4.39 17.60 5.03
CA ARG A 24 5.50 18.49 5.38
C ARG A 24 6.04 19.20 4.14
N LEU A 25 6.16 18.49 3.03
CA LEU A 25 6.61 19.04 1.76
C LEU A 25 5.64 20.10 1.26
N ARG A 26 4.34 19.83 1.28
CA ARG A 26 3.31 20.80 0.90
C ARG A 26 3.34 22.05 1.78
N SER A 27 3.51 21.87 3.09
CA SER A 27 3.65 22.98 4.03
C SER A 27 4.91 23.81 3.75
N ALA A 28 6.02 23.17 3.46
CA ALA A 28 7.28 23.84 3.11
C ALA A 28 7.16 24.62 1.80
N GLU A 29 6.52 24.05 0.78
CA GLU A 29 6.25 24.74 -0.49
C GLU A 29 5.31 25.94 -0.32
N ALA A 30 4.25 25.80 0.49
CA ALA A 30 3.33 26.88 0.80
C ALA A 30 4.05 28.03 1.53
N SER A 31 4.89 27.70 2.51
CA SER A 31 5.70 28.68 3.24
C SER A 31 6.69 29.38 2.34
N ARG A 32 7.31 28.67 1.43
CA ARG A 32 8.23 29.22 0.42
C ARG A 32 7.50 30.20 -0.49
N GLN A 33 6.31 29.82 -0.96
CA GLN A 33 5.48 30.65 -1.83
C GLN A 33 5.08 31.96 -1.12
N THR A 34 4.65 31.88 0.13
CA THR A 34 4.34 33.03 0.98
C THR A 34 5.55 33.94 1.16
N ALA A 35 6.73 33.37 1.43
CA ALA A 35 7.98 34.13 1.57
C ALA A 35 8.36 34.83 0.27
N LEU A 36 8.18 34.17 -0.88
CA LEU A 36 8.44 34.79 -2.19
C LEU A 36 7.47 35.92 -2.49
N GLU A 37 6.20 35.82 -2.15
CA GLU A 37 5.20 36.86 -2.30
C GLU A 37 5.51 38.06 -1.41
N GLN A 38 5.87 37.80 -0.15
CA GLN A 38 6.31 38.85 0.77
C GLN A 38 7.54 39.59 0.25
N ARG A 39 8.50 38.85 -0.31
CA ARG A 39 9.69 39.45 -0.94
C ARG A 39 9.32 40.34 -2.12
N ARG A 40 8.39 39.92 -2.99
CA ARG A 40 7.89 40.72 -4.11
C ARG A 40 7.21 41.99 -3.64
N SER A 41 6.34 41.87 -2.64
CA SER A 41 5.69 43.04 -2.03
C SER A 41 6.68 44.02 -1.40
N SER A 42 7.74 43.50 -0.81
CA SER A 42 8.81 44.27 -0.16
C SER A 42 9.70 45.00 -1.15
N LEU A 43 9.86 44.52 -2.38
CA LEU A 43 10.64 45.13 -3.42
C LEU A 43 10.00 46.44 -3.95
N VAL A 44 8.72 46.69 -3.68
CA VAL A 44 7.96 47.88 -4.07
C VAL A 44 8.13 49.05 -3.05
N GLY A 45 8.63 48.75 -1.83
CA GLY A 45 8.84 49.72 -0.75
C GLY A 45 10.31 49.91 -0.39
N ASP A 46 10.60 50.96 0.38
CA ASP A 46 11.94 51.22 0.95
C ASP A 46 12.26 50.19 2.03
N LEU A 47 12.91 49.08 1.66
CA LEU A 47 13.39 48.08 2.59
C LEU A 47 14.89 48.22 2.84
N ALA A 48 15.26 48.06 4.10
CA ALA A 48 16.64 47.95 4.50
C ALA A 48 17.29 46.72 3.86
N ILE A 49 18.54 46.85 3.42
CA ILE A 49 19.33 45.76 2.82
C ILE A 49 19.36 44.51 3.74
N ASP A 50 19.40 44.74 5.07
CA ASP A 50 19.41 43.69 6.07
C ASP A 50 18.12 42.83 6.05
N GLN A 51 16.96 43.47 5.84
CA GLN A 51 15.68 42.75 5.70
C GLN A 51 15.63 41.90 4.43
N LEU A 52 16.16 42.42 3.31
CA LEU A 52 16.27 41.67 2.05
C LEU A 52 17.18 40.45 2.20
N ARG A 53 18.31 40.59 2.91
CA ARG A 53 19.22 39.50 3.21
C ARG A 53 18.54 38.43 4.08
N LEU A 54 17.82 38.83 5.12
CA LEU A 54 17.08 37.93 5.98
C LEU A 54 16.04 37.14 5.20
N GLN A 55 15.26 37.79 4.34
CA GLN A 55 14.30 37.16 3.47
C GLN A 55 14.94 36.16 2.51
N ALA A 56 16.10 36.51 1.93
CA ALA A 56 16.85 35.61 1.06
C ALA A 56 17.33 34.35 1.79
N VAL A 57 17.79 34.49 3.03
CA VAL A 57 18.20 33.37 3.89
C VAL A 57 17.02 32.48 4.20
N MET A 58 15.86 33.07 4.54
CA MET A 58 14.63 32.27 4.82
C MET A 58 14.18 31.45 3.61
N VAL A 59 14.16 32.05 2.42
CA VAL A 59 13.82 31.34 1.17
C VAL A 59 14.81 30.20 0.92
N HIS A 60 16.10 30.44 1.13
CA HIS A 60 17.13 29.42 0.94
C HIS A 60 16.98 28.27 1.91
N GLN A 61 16.65 28.52 3.18
CA GLN A 61 16.39 27.49 4.18
C GLN A 61 15.17 26.65 3.81
N GLN A 62 14.11 27.27 3.31
CA GLN A 62 12.91 26.57 2.87
C GLN A 62 13.18 25.72 1.63
N ASP A 63 14.00 26.19 0.69
CA ASP A 63 14.46 25.40 -0.45
C ASP A 63 15.24 24.16 -0.01
N ARG A 64 16.15 24.32 0.93
CA ARG A 64 16.91 23.19 1.49
C ARG A 64 16.00 22.18 2.16
N GLN A 65 15.04 22.65 2.94
CA GLN A 65 14.06 21.78 3.61
C GLN A 65 13.21 21.01 2.59
N ALA A 66 12.72 21.67 1.55
CA ALA A 66 11.95 21.03 0.50
C ALA A 66 12.77 19.96 -0.24
N ARG A 67 14.03 20.25 -0.56
CA ARG A 67 14.94 19.29 -1.19
C ARG A 67 15.19 18.06 -0.30
N GLN A 68 15.39 18.30 0.98
CA GLN A 68 15.60 17.24 1.96
C GLN A 68 14.37 16.34 2.07
N LEU A 69 13.17 16.91 2.10
CA LEU A 69 11.90 16.14 2.12
C LEU A 69 11.70 15.35 0.83
N LEU A 70 12.06 15.91 -0.33
CA LEU A 70 12.04 15.19 -1.61
C LEU A 70 12.98 13.98 -1.60
N LEU A 71 14.18 14.14 -1.02
CA LEU A 71 15.14 13.05 -0.88
C LEU A 71 14.61 11.98 0.07
N GLU A 72 13.95 12.36 1.16
CA GLU A 72 13.30 11.41 2.08
C GLU A 72 12.20 10.61 1.37
N LEU A 73 11.36 11.27 0.57
CA LEU A 73 10.33 10.61 -0.24
C LEU A 73 10.95 9.61 -1.22
N ALA A 74 12.02 10.02 -1.91
CA ALA A 74 12.73 9.14 -2.84
C ALA A 74 13.34 7.92 -2.15
N ALA A 75 13.87 8.10 -0.93
CA ALA A 75 14.43 7.01 -0.12
C ALA A 75 13.36 6.03 0.38
N MET A 76 12.12 6.50 0.58
CA MET A 76 10.99 5.65 1.01
C MET A 76 10.46 4.75 -0.11
N GLU A 77 10.63 5.12 -1.36
CA GLU A 77 10.04 4.41 -2.50
C GLU A 77 10.51 2.94 -2.63
N PRO A 78 11.81 2.61 -2.49
CA PRO A 78 12.25 1.21 -2.52
C PRO A 78 11.63 0.34 -1.43
N GLU A 79 11.52 0.84 -0.21
CA GLU A 79 10.92 0.13 0.92
C GLU A 79 9.43 -0.12 0.69
N ARG A 80 8.74 0.88 0.20
CA ARG A 80 7.32 0.81 -0.12
C ARG A 80 7.07 -0.20 -1.24
N GLU A 81 7.90 -0.20 -2.27
CA GLU A 81 7.80 -1.15 -3.38
C GLU A 81 8.08 -2.58 -2.91
N ALA A 82 9.09 -2.77 -2.05
CA ALA A 82 9.37 -4.07 -1.44
C ALA A 82 8.20 -4.57 -0.58
N ALA A 83 7.57 -3.69 0.20
CA ALA A 83 6.40 -4.01 1.02
C ALA A 83 5.19 -4.38 0.14
N ARG A 84 5.01 -3.69 -0.97
CA ARG A 84 3.95 -3.97 -1.95
C ARG A 84 4.14 -5.36 -2.58
N LYS A 85 5.36 -5.71 -2.96
CA LYS A 85 5.70 -7.04 -3.48
C LYS A 85 5.43 -8.14 -2.47
N ARG A 86 5.82 -7.94 -1.21
CA ARG A 86 5.57 -8.90 -0.13
C ARG A 86 4.07 -9.12 0.08
N LEU A 87 3.28 -8.07 0.02
CA LEU A 87 1.82 -8.17 0.11
C LEU A 87 1.25 -8.95 -1.07
N LEU A 88 1.71 -8.66 -2.29
CA LEU A 88 1.28 -9.36 -3.49
C LEU A 88 1.63 -10.86 -3.42
N GLU A 89 2.85 -11.20 -3.00
CA GLU A 89 3.29 -12.58 -2.80
C GLU A 89 2.44 -13.31 -1.76
N ALA A 90 2.16 -12.67 -0.62
CA ALA A 90 1.32 -13.23 0.43
C ALA A 90 -0.11 -13.44 -0.03
N THR A 91 -0.67 -12.49 -0.77
CA THR A 91 -2.02 -12.59 -1.35
C THR A 91 -2.10 -13.71 -2.38
N THR A 92 -1.10 -13.82 -3.25
CA THR A 92 -1.00 -14.88 -4.26
C THR A 92 -0.89 -16.25 -3.59
N ALA A 93 -0.06 -16.38 -2.57
CA ALA A 93 0.09 -17.62 -1.82
C ALA A 93 -1.23 -18.05 -1.15
N ARG A 94 -1.95 -17.10 -0.53
CA ARG A 94 -3.27 -17.36 0.08
C ARG A 94 -4.28 -17.84 -0.97
N ARG A 95 -4.36 -17.15 -2.10
CA ARG A 95 -5.28 -17.51 -3.21
C ARG A 95 -4.97 -18.88 -3.77
N SER A 96 -3.69 -19.23 -3.90
CA SER A 96 -3.26 -20.55 -4.38
C SER A 96 -3.68 -21.65 -3.42
N LEU A 97 -3.53 -21.43 -2.11
CA LEU A 97 -3.97 -22.39 -1.09
C LEU A 97 -5.49 -22.53 -1.07
N GLU A 98 -6.24 -21.45 -1.19
CA GLU A 98 -7.70 -21.48 -1.29
C GLU A 98 -8.15 -22.25 -2.53
N TRP A 99 -7.52 -22.03 -3.66
CA TRP A 99 -7.81 -22.74 -4.89
C TRP A 99 -7.56 -24.25 -4.75
N LEU A 100 -6.43 -24.64 -4.16
CA LEU A 100 -6.13 -26.05 -3.88
C LEU A 100 -7.15 -26.66 -2.92
N ARG A 101 -7.52 -25.95 -1.88
CA ARG A 101 -8.52 -26.37 -0.91
C ARG A 101 -9.87 -26.58 -1.58
N ASP A 102 -10.32 -25.66 -2.42
CA ASP A 102 -11.57 -25.74 -3.14
C ASP A 102 -11.57 -26.90 -4.13
N ARG A 103 -10.45 -27.10 -4.82
CA ARG A 103 -10.26 -28.21 -5.75
C ARG A 103 -10.30 -29.56 -5.04
N THR A 104 -9.63 -29.67 -3.92
CA THR A 104 -9.62 -30.90 -3.08
C THR A 104 -11.03 -31.21 -2.57
N ARG A 105 -11.74 -30.17 -2.09
CA ARG A 105 -13.12 -30.29 -1.64
C ARG A 105 -14.06 -30.76 -2.75
N ALA A 106 -13.94 -30.16 -3.94
CA ALA A 106 -14.75 -30.55 -5.11
C ALA A 106 -14.50 -32.00 -5.51
N ARG A 107 -13.24 -32.45 -5.45
CA ARG A 107 -12.85 -33.83 -5.74
C ARG A 107 -13.45 -34.79 -4.72
N TRP A 108 -13.38 -34.45 -3.44
CA TRP A 108 -13.97 -35.24 -2.35
C TRP A 108 -15.49 -35.38 -2.50
N LEU A 109 -16.18 -34.28 -2.83
CA LEU A 109 -17.63 -34.29 -3.06
C LEU A 109 -18.01 -35.20 -4.25
N ARG A 110 -17.23 -35.18 -5.33
CA ARG A 110 -17.43 -36.05 -6.49
C ARG A 110 -17.29 -37.53 -6.12
N GLU A 111 -16.29 -37.89 -5.31
CA GLU A 111 -16.08 -39.23 -4.84
C GLU A 111 -17.22 -39.72 -3.93
N GLN A 112 -17.71 -38.85 -3.06
CA GLN A 112 -18.87 -39.13 -2.21
C GLN A 112 -20.11 -39.43 -3.05
N ARG A 113 -20.37 -38.64 -4.08
CA ARG A 113 -21.49 -38.89 -5.00
C ARG A 113 -21.34 -40.18 -5.78
N ARG A 114 -20.14 -40.55 -6.18
CA ARG A 114 -19.87 -41.83 -6.84
C ARG A 114 -20.17 -43.02 -5.91
N GLN A 115 -19.74 -42.93 -4.67
CA GLN A 115 -20.03 -43.98 -3.67
C GLN A 115 -21.53 -44.11 -3.42
N GLU A 116 -22.24 -43.03 -3.25
CA GLU A 116 -23.68 -42.99 -3.08
C GLU A 116 -24.40 -43.66 -4.27
N ARG A 117 -23.97 -43.33 -5.49
CA ARG A 117 -24.51 -43.95 -6.72
C ARG A 117 -24.24 -45.47 -6.76
N ARG A 118 -23.04 -45.88 -6.36
CA ARG A 118 -22.70 -47.31 -6.29
C ARG A 118 -23.57 -48.07 -5.28
N GLU A 119 -23.74 -47.49 -4.11
CA GLU A 119 -24.58 -48.03 -3.06
C GLU A 119 -26.04 -48.14 -3.50
N GLU A 120 -26.56 -47.09 -4.17
CA GLU A 120 -27.90 -47.12 -4.75
C GLU A 120 -28.04 -48.19 -5.81
N GLN A 121 -27.06 -48.38 -6.68
CA GLN A 121 -27.06 -49.42 -7.71
C GLN A 121 -27.01 -50.81 -7.09
N GLU A 122 -26.17 -51.00 -6.07
CA GLU A 122 -26.10 -52.26 -5.34
C GLU A 122 -27.40 -52.59 -4.62
N LEU A 123 -28.04 -51.60 -4.01
CA LEU A 123 -29.36 -51.77 -3.38
C LEU A 123 -30.44 -52.12 -4.40
N ASN A 124 -30.43 -51.45 -5.56
CA ASN A 124 -31.37 -51.73 -6.63
C ASN A 124 -31.20 -53.13 -7.20
N ILE A 125 -29.95 -53.58 -7.39
CA ILE A 125 -29.64 -54.95 -7.84
C ILE A 125 -30.11 -55.94 -6.79
N ALA A 126 -29.87 -55.70 -5.50
CA ALA A 126 -30.32 -56.57 -4.42
C ALA A 126 -31.85 -56.66 -4.36
N ARG A 127 -32.56 -55.55 -4.57
CA ARG A 127 -34.02 -55.51 -4.63
C ARG A 127 -34.59 -56.32 -5.82
N GLU A 128 -33.97 -56.20 -6.98
CA GLU A 128 -34.34 -56.94 -8.18
C GLU A 128 -34.10 -58.45 -8.00
N THR A 129 -33.04 -58.81 -7.28
CA THR A 129 -32.70 -60.21 -7.01
C THR A 129 -33.66 -60.87 -6.01
N ILE A 130 -34.24 -60.09 -5.08
CA ILE A 130 -35.19 -60.58 -4.05
C ILE A 130 -36.61 -60.68 -4.60
N SER A 131 -36.96 -59.90 -5.59
CA SER A 131 -38.26 -59.96 -6.25
C SER A 131 -38.22 -60.97 -7.40
#